data_3b97f0566720bb7c9851515249938d8a
#
_entry.id   3b97f0566720bb7c9851515249938d8a
#
_cell.length_a   1.000
_cell.length_b   1.000
_cell.length_c   1.000
_cell.angle_alpha   90.00
_cell.angle_beta   90.00
_cell.angle_gamma   90.00
#
_symmetry.space_group_name_H-M   'P 1'
#
loop_
_entity.id
_entity.type
_entity.pdbx_description
1 polymer ?
#
loop_
_entity_poly.entity_id
_entity_poly.type
_entity_poly.pdbx_seq_one_letter_code
_entity_poly.pdbx_strand_id
1 'polypeptide(L)'
;AYKVTASDAGTSEKPAAVSGVNVNTEDSEPTLRWNALDNVNRYEILVKDSAGREYVSSASLKDDGTVDKTYYSVGRGNFPSVSLSELKDEDLYTYTTDPKVSFDRVRDENGDPIKAMAPGESYTFQVRAVRTYTVDTDGKKVTKTVEGDWSAPSAAFTVDALQPITDLQYVKADDNYYYFTYSAKVDLDSVWYQIATGTEFTTATMASDWSRFYYDGSAGSAKLKISKNNSNLEAGKTYYVRAVSSADRPEEEEVAKLKPAAVSFTTDAEKAPKNVTGLEMY
;
A
#
# COMPACT_ATOMS: atom_id res chain seq x y z
N ALA A 1 -30.06 8.95 -45.22
CA ALA A 1 -30.30 9.14 -43.78
C ALA A 1 -29.63 7.99 -43.00
N TYR A 2 -28.50 8.25 -42.40
CA TYR A 2 -27.85 7.29 -41.49
C TYR A 2 -28.58 7.39 -40.17
N LYS A 3 -29.17 6.28 -39.75
CA LYS A 3 -29.75 6.13 -38.43
C LYS A 3 -28.57 5.93 -37.45
N VAL A 4 -28.16 6.98 -36.78
CA VAL A 4 -27.23 6.86 -35.65
C VAL A 4 -27.98 6.13 -34.55
N THR A 5 -27.67 4.86 -34.35
CA THR A 5 -28.06 4.13 -33.13
C THR A 5 -27.31 4.77 -32.00
N ALA A 6 -28.03 5.36 -31.06
CA ALA A 6 -27.52 6.04 -29.86
C ALA A 6 -26.99 5.04 -28.87
N SER A 7 -25.83 4.40 -29.16
CA SER A 7 -25.15 3.55 -28.20
C SER A 7 -23.94 4.22 -27.49
N ASP A 8 -23.57 5.44 -27.94
CA ASP A 8 -22.41 6.15 -27.34
C ASP A 8 -22.62 7.66 -27.12
N ALA A 9 -23.82 8.18 -27.35
CA ALA A 9 -24.14 9.55 -26.98
C ALA A 9 -24.52 9.57 -25.48
N GLY A 10 -23.55 9.76 -24.62
CA GLY A 10 -23.81 10.05 -23.21
C GLY A 10 -24.81 11.21 -23.13
N THR A 11 -25.76 11.14 -22.20
CA THR A 11 -26.72 12.22 -21.99
C THR A 11 -26.05 13.38 -21.27
N SER A 12 -26.49 14.62 -21.53
CA SER A 12 -26.04 15.80 -20.77
C SER A 12 -26.61 15.84 -19.36
N GLU A 13 -27.40 14.85 -18.96
CA GLU A 13 -27.98 14.76 -17.63
C GLU A 13 -26.91 14.45 -16.57
N LYS A 14 -27.01 15.17 -15.47
CA LYS A 14 -26.15 14.96 -14.30
C LYS A 14 -26.35 13.54 -13.76
N PRO A 15 -25.26 12.76 -13.55
CA PRO A 15 -25.36 11.46 -12.88
C PRO A 15 -25.99 11.59 -11.49
N ALA A 16 -26.75 10.60 -11.07
CA ALA A 16 -27.21 10.51 -9.70
C ALA A 16 -26.02 10.44 -8.73
N ALA A 17 -26.25 10.82 -7.46
CA ALA A 17 -25.24 10.65 -6.43
C ALA A 17 -24.97 9.15 -6.19
N VAL A 18 -23.72 8.82 -6.05
CA VAL A 18 -23.29 7.45 -5.70
C VAL A 18 -23.72 7.14 -4.27
N SER A 19 -24.14 5.88 -4.04
CA SER A 19 -24.56 5.39 -2.72
C SER A 19 -23.80 4.13 -2.32
N GLY A 20 -23.89 3.74 -1.04
CA GLY A 20 -23.29 2.51 -0.54
C GLY A 20 -21.78 2.54 -0.46
N VAL A 21 -21.17 3.73 -0.37
CA VAL A 21 -19.71 3.88 -0.24
C VAL A 21 -19.26 3.34 1.12
N ASN A 22 -18.44 2.30 1.09
CA ASN A 22 -17.89 1.66 2.29
C ASN A 22 -16.53 1.02 2.00
N VAL A 23 -15.74 0.80 3.05
CA VAL A 23 -14.53 -0.03 2.98
C VAL A 23 -14.88 -1.43 3.45
N ASN A 24 -14.67 -2.42 2.60
CA ASN A 24 -14.75 -3.83 2.96
C ASN A 24 -13.37 -4.30 3.43
N THR A 25 -13.30 -4.81 4.66
CA THR A 25 -12.09 -5.36 5.30
C THR A 25 -12.16 -6.87 5.51
N GLU A 26 -13.20 -7.54 4.99
CA GLU A 26 -13.36 -8.99 5.13
C GLU A 26 -12.47 -9.77 4.14
N ASP A 27 -12.07 -9.14 3.06
CA ASP A 27 -11.14 -9.71 2.08
C ASP A 27 -9.69 -9.55 2.58
N SER A 28 -8.76 -10.30 2.00
CA SER A 28 -7.33 -10.23 2.33
C SER A 28 -6.71 -8.84 2.10
N GLU A 29 -7.38 -8.01 1.31
CA GLU A 29 -6.99 -6.65 1.00
C GLU A 29 -8.21 -5.72 1.14
N PRO A 30 -8.10 -4.66 1.97
CA PRO A 30 -9.17 -3.69 2.12
C PRO A 30 -9.55 -3.05 0.81
N THR A 31 -10.85 -3.02 0.51
CA THR A 31 -11.38 -2.55 -0.77
C THR A 31 -12.47 -1.51 -0.56
N LEU A 32 -12.31 -0.33 -1.15
CA LEU A 32 -13.37 0.67 -1.22
C LEU A 32 -14.41 0.22 -2.25
N ARG A 33 -15.67 0.17 -1.86
CA ARG A 33 -16.81 -0.29 -2.70
C ARG A 33 -17.96 0.70 -2.66
N TRP A 34 -18.77 0.68 -3.73
CA TRP A 34 -19.99 1.48 -3.84
C TRP A 34 -21.00 0.82 -4.79
N ASN A 35 -22.21 1.33 -4.82
CA ASN A 35 -23.23 0.86 -5.74
C ASN A 35 -22.97 1.42 -7.15
N ALA A 36 -22.90 0.53 -8.14
CA ALA A 36 -22.74 0.92 -9.55
C ALA A 36 -23.90 1.77 -10.04
N LEU A 37 -23.61 2.70 -10.92
CA LEU A 37 -24.59 3.47 -11.67
C LEU A 37 -24.49 3.17 -13.16
N ASP A 38 -25.63 3.12 -13.83
CA ASP A 38 -25.68 2.94 -15.29
C ASP A 38 -25.20 4.18 -16.03
N ASN A 39 -24.64 3.97 -17.21
CA ASN A 39 -24.21 5.02 -18.12
C ASN A 39 -23.19 6.01 -17.52
N VAL A 40 -22.25 5.50 -16.75
CA VAL A 40 -21.13 6.24 -16.17
C VAL A 40 -19.84 5.86 -16.89
N ASN A 41 -18.98 6.84 -17.17
CA ASN A 41 -17.70 6.59 -17.82
C ASN A 41 -16.57 6.29 -16.83
N ARG A 42 -16.58 6.96 -15.67
CA ARG A 42 -15.64 6.77 -14.60
C ARG A 42 -16.25 7.21 -13.26
N TYR A 43 -15.63 6.78 -12.19
CA TYR A 43 -15.86 7.32 -10.85
C TYR A 43 -14.63 8.10 -10.41
N GLU A 44 -14.85 9.19 -9.71
CA GLU A 44 -13.80 9.95 -9.05
C GLU A 44 -13.90 9.74 -7.55
N ILE A 45 -12.75 9.63 -6.89
CA ILE A 45 -12.64 9.34 -5.47
C ILE A 45 -11.98 10.53 -4.78
N LEU A 46 -12.65 11.05 -3.78
CA LEU A 46 -12.14 12.07 -2.87
C LEU A 46 -11.75 11.40 -1.55
N VAL A 47 -10.50 11.54 -1.18
CA VAL A 47 -9.94 11.06 0.08
C VAL A 47 -9.81 12.23 1.03
N LYS A 48 -10.30 12.09 2.28
CA LYS A 48 -10.15 13.08 3.35
C LYS A 48 -9.62 12.42 4.60
N ASP A 49 -8.69 13.09 5.27
CA ASP A 49 -8.22 12.65 6.59
C ASP A 49 -9.13 13.13 7.74
N SER A 50 -8.75 12.78 8.96
CA SER A 50 -9.46 13.16 10.18
C SER A 50 -9.48 14.67 10.44
N ALA A 51 -8.53 15.43 9.90
CA ALA A 51 -8.48 16.88 9.94
C ALA A 51 -9.32 17.56 8.84
N GLY A 52 -9.93 16.76 7.95
CA GLY A 52 -10.72 17.22 6.81
C GLY A 52 -9.90 17.70 5.63
N ARG A 53 -8.58 17.44 5.60
CA ARG A 53 -7.74 17.77 4.45
C ARG A 53 -8.09 16.85 3.28
N GLU A 54 -8.22 17.45 2.09
CA GLU A 54 -8.50 16.73 0.85
C GLU A 54 -7.21 16.32 0.15
N TYR A 55 -7.19 15.10 -0.37
CA TYR A 55 -6.09 14.54 -1.13
C TYR A 55 -6.51 14.33 -2.59
N VAL A 56 -5.71 14.87 -3.51
CA VAL A 56 -5.99 14.88 -4.95
C VAL A 56 -4.71 14.58 -5.73
N SER A 57 -4.86 14.09 -6.96
CA SER A 57 -3.71 13.81 -7.84
C SER A 57 -3.01 15.10 -8.28
N SER A 58 -3.78 16.16 -8.50
CA SER A 58 -3.23 17.50 -8.78
C SER A 58 -4.21 18.59 -8.41
N ALA A 59 -3.67 19.77 -8.16
CA ALA A 59 -4.45 20.98 -7.99
C ALA A 59 -3.75 22.16 -8.65
N SER A 60 -4.51 23.10 -9.19
CA SER A 60 -4.01 24.33 -9.80
C SER A 60 -4.97 25.49 -9.58
N LEU A 61 -4.45 26.71 -9.65
CA LEU A 61 -5.28 27.91 -9.60
C LEU A 61 -5.65 28.33 -11.03
N LYS A 62 -6.95 28.51 -11.27
CA LYS A 62 -7.45 29.05 -12.53
C LYS A 62 -7.31 30.58 -12.58
N ASP A 63 -7.41 31.16 -13.77
CA ASP A 63 -7.35 32.60 -13.98
C ASP A 63 -8.45 33.37 -13.26
N ASP A 64 -9.60 32.71 -13.00
CA ASP A 64 -10.73 33.27 -12.26
C ASP A 64 -10.57 33.18 -10.72
N GLY A 65 -9.43 32.69 -10.24
CA GLY A 65 -9.15 32.51 -8.81
C GLY A 65 -9.77 31.26 -8.20
N THR A 66 -10.46 30.43 -8.97
CA THR A 66 -10.97 29.14 -8.50
C THR A 66 -9.90 28.05 -8.57
N VAL A 67 -10.04 27.03 -7.71
CA VAL A 67 -9.14 25.88 -7.68
C VAL A 67 -9.64 24.80 -8.61
N ASP A 68 -8.80 24.38 -9.52
CA ASP A 68 -9.00 23.17 -10.31
C ASP A 68 -8.35 21.98 -9.63
N LYS A 69 -9.12 20.92 -9.38
CA LYS A 69 -8.65 19.70 -8.71
C LYS A 69 -8.87 18.50 -9.60
N THR A 70 -7.83 17.68 -9.73
CA THR A 70 -7.92 16.37 -10.36
C THR A 70 -7.95 15.30 -9.28
N TYR A 71 -9.04 14.54 -9.25
CA TYR A 71 -9.21 13.45 -8.30
C TYR A 71 -8.74 12.14 -8.90
N TYR A 72 -8.37 11.21 -8.03
CA TYR A 72 -8.14 9.83 -8.46
C TYR A 72 -9.40 9.29 -9.15
N SER A 73 -9.23 8.60 -10.25
CA SER A 73 -10.37 8.12 -11.03
C SER A 73 -10.20 6.68 -11.47
N VAL A 74 -11.24 5.89 -11.26
CA VAL A 74 -11.36 4.52 -11.77
C VAL A 74 -12.26 4.50 -12.98
N GLY A 75 -11.76 3.91 -14.08
CA GLY A 75 -12.50 3.81 -15.33
C GLY A 75 -13.53 2.68 -15.31
N ARG A 76 -14.68 2.95 -15.96
CA ARG A 76 -15.79 2.06 -16.31
C ARG A 76 -16.68 1.60 -15.14
N GLY A 77 -17.95 1.96 -15.31
CA GLY A 77 -19.05 1.73 -14.39
C GLY A 77 -19.38 0.31 -13.99
N ASN A 78 -18.65 -0.71 -14.47
CA ASN A 78 -18.91 -2.12 -14.15
C ASN A 78 -18.09 -2.65 -12.96
N PHE A 79 -17.13 -1.87 -12.45
CA PHE A 79 -16.35 -2.25 -11.28
C PHE A 79 -16.43 -1.13 -10.24
N PRO A 80 -17.48 -1.16 -9.40
CA PRO A 80 -17.68 -0.13 -8.38
C PRO A 80 -16.80 -0.38 -7.16
N SER A 81 -15.50 -0.55 -7.37
CA SER A 81 -14.53 -0.82 -6.32
C SER A 81 -13.12 -0.43 -6.72
N VAL A 82 -12.29 -0.18 -5.73
CA VAL A 82 -10.84 0.01 -5.85
C VAL A 82 -10.15 -0.54 -4.59
N SER A 83 -9.00 -1.18 -4.76
CA SER A 83 -8.17 -1.60 -3.64
C SER A 83 -7.60 -0.37 -2.91
N LEU A 84 -7.50 -0.42 -1.59
CA LEU A 84 -6.87 0.66 -0.83
C LEU A 84 -5.35 0.67 -1.00
N SER A 85 -4.71 -0.44 -1.36
CA SER A 85 -3.30 -0.45 -1.77
C SER A 85 -3.08 0.35 -3.04
N GLU A 86 -3.98 0.22 -4.03
CA GLU A 86 -3.94 1.03 -5.25
C GLU A 86 -4.04 2.52 -4.94
N LEU A 87 -4.95 2.93 -4.03
CA LEU A 87 -5.03 4.32 -3.58
C LEU A 87 -3.78 4.79 -2.82
N LYS A 88 -3.12 3.91 -2.09
CA LYS A 88 -1.87 4.19 -1.39
C LYS A 88 -0.71 4.39 -2.35
N ASP A 89 -0.66 3.61 -3.42
CA ASP A 89 0.41 3.68 -4.43
C ASP A 89 0.28 4.93 -5.32
N GLU A 90 -0.92 5.50 -5.39
CA GLU A 90 -1.15 6.72 -6.17
C GLU A 90 -0.58 7.97 -5.50
N ASP A 91 -0.18 8.94 -6.35
CA ASP A 91 0.34 10.23 -5.90
C ASP A 91 -0.78 11.20 -5.50
N LEU A 92 -1.42 10.89 -4.36
CA LEU A 92 -2.47 11.71 -3.78
C LEU A 92 -1.92 12.61 -2.68
N TYR A 93 -1.93 13.91 -2.93
CA TYR A 93 -1.38 14.92 -2.01
C TYR A 93 -2.42 15.93 -1.57
N THR A 94 -2.19 16.53 -0.42
CA THR A 94 -2.90 17.75 -0.02
C THR A 94 -2.14 18.99 -0.47
N TYR A 95 -2.87 20.04 -0.85
CA TYR A 95 -2.32 21.28 -1.40
C TYR A 95 -2.72 22.48 -0.54
N THR A 96 -1.83 23.47 -0.48
CA THR A 96 -2.17 24.73 0.17
C THR A 96 -3.31 25.43 -0.57
N THR A 97 -4.23 26.00 0.17
CA THR A 97 -5.34 26.81 -0.37
C THR A 97 -5.10 28.29 -0.19
N ASP A 98 -3.94 28.69 0.33
CA ASP A 98 -3.60 30.11 0.47
C ASP A 98 -3.25 30.69 -0.91
N PRO A 99 -4.07 31.60 -1.47
CA PRO A 99 -3.83 32.17 -2.80
C PRO A 99 -2.59 33.07 -2.87
N LYS A 100 -1.96 33.37 -1.74
CA LYS A 100 -0.71 34.16 -1.68
C LYS A 100 0.55 33.32 -1.79
N VAL A 101 0.42 32.01 -1.62
CA VAL A 101 1.51 31.04 -1.78
C VAL A 101 1.20 30.28 -3.06
N SER A 102 2.19 30.01 -3.90
CA SER A 102 2.03 29.13 -5.06
C SER A 102 1.33 27.84 -4.61
N PHE A 103 0.53 27.27 -5.50
CA PHE A 103 -0.29 26.08 -5.19
C PHE A 103 0.62 24.86 -5.01
N ASP A 104 1.33 24.82 -3.88
CA ASP A 104 2.29 23.78 -3.57
C ASP A 104 1.67 22.66 -2.70
N ARG A 105 2.24 21.48 -2.78
CA ARG A 105 1.92 20.37 -1.88
C ARG A 105 2.21 20.78 -0.45
N VAL A 106 1.29 20.54 0.46
CA VAL A 106 1.53 20.75 1.88
C VAL A 106 2.61 19.78 2.34
N ARG A 107 3.52 20.26 3.16
CA ARG A 107 4.66 19.48 3.68
C ARG A 107 4.52 19.29 5.19
N ASP A 108 5.08 18.18 5.65
CA ASP A 108 5.21 17.89 7.07
C ASP A 108 6.37 18.70 7.72
N GLU A 109 6.66 18.42 8.98
CA GLU A 109 7.75 19.07 9.74
C GLU A 109 9.16 18.76 9.22
N ASN A 110 9.30 17.66 8.45
CA ASN A 110 10.57 17.27 7.83
C ASN A 110 10.75 17.89 6.43
N GLY A 111 9.71 18.54 5.91
CA GLY A 111 9.69 19.13 4.58
C GLY A 111 9.20 18.18 3.49
N ASP A 112 8.66 16.99 3.83
CA ASP A 112 8.16 16.02 2.88
C ASP A 112 6.69 16.28 2.54
N PRO A 113 6.25 16.10 1.27
CA PRO A 113 4.87 16.25 0.90
C PRO A 113 3.96 15.27 1.65
N ILE A 114 2.88 15.79 2.25
CA ILE A 114 1.90 14.95 2.95
C ILE A 114 1.08 14.18 1.92
N LYS A 115 1.29 12.87 1.87
CA LYS A 115 0.60 11.90 0.99
C LYS A 115 -0.58 11.26 1.72
N ALA A 116 -1.63 10.91 0.97
CA ALA A 116 -2.76 10.13 1.49
C ALA A 116 -2.33 8.72 1.91
N MET A 117 -3.18 8.09 2.71
CA MET A 117 -3.05 6.69 3.14
C MET A 117 -1.80 6.43 4.00
N ALA A 118 -1.38 7.44 4.77
CA ALA A 118 -0.28 7.29 5.72
C ALA A 118 -0.63 6.28 6.83
N PRO A 119 0.30 5.39 7.20
CA PRO A 119 0.08 4.40 8.26
C PRO A 119 -0.34 5.04 9.60
N GLY A 120 -1.36 4.47 10.24
CA GLY A 120 -1.92 4.96 11.50
C GLY A 120 -2.92 6.11 11.39
N GLU A 121 -3.04 6.71 10.21
CA GLU A 121 -3.98 7.80 9.96
C GLU A 121 -5.35 7.28 9.52
N SER A 122 -6.40 8.05 9.82
CA SER A 122 -7.78 7.69 9.48
C SER A 122 -8.29 8.55 8.33
N TYR A 123 -8.98 7.89 7.40
CA TYR A 123 -9.51 8.51 6.18
C TYR A 123 -10.98 8.20 5.98
N THR A 124 -11.68 9.11 5.34
CA THR A 124 -13.03 8.91 4.79
C THR A 124 -12.98 9.08 3.28
N PHE A 125 -13.88 8.39 2.59
CA PHE A 125 -13.93 8.37 1.14
C PHE A 125 -15.29 8.86 0.65
N GLN A 126 -15.30 9.68 -0.39
CA GLN A 126 -16.48 10.05 -1.14
C GLN A 126 -16.27 9.72 -2.59
N VAL A 127 -17.33 9.30 -3.27
CA VAL A 127 -17.28 8.90 -4.67
C VAL A 127 -18.31 9.70 -5.45
N ARG A 128 -17.93 10.18 -6.65
CA ARG A 128 -18.87 10.74 -7.60
C ARG A 128 -18.77 10.05 -8.95
N ALA A 129 -19.88 10.00 -9.64
CA ALA A 129 -19.94 9.48 -11.00
C ALA A 129 -19.67 10.59 -12.02
N VAL A 130 -18.94 10.25 -13.05
CA VAL A 130 -18.61 11.18 -14.14
C VAL A 130 -19.04 10.58 -15.46
N ARG A 131 -19.75 11.37 -16.24
CA ARG A 131 -20.23 11.01 -17.58
C ARG A 131 -19.62 11.93 -18.61
N THR A 132 -19.23 11.37 -19.74
CA THR A 132 -18.80 12.12 -20.91
C THR A 132 -19.84 11.97 -22.02
N TYR A 133 -20.07 13.03 -22.77
CA TYR A 133 -20.93 13.02 -23.93
C TYR A 133 -20.34 13.90 -25.03
N THR A 134 -20.70 13.60 -26.26
CA THR A 134 -20.22 14.36 -27.44
C THR A 134 -21.32 15.26 -27.97
N VAL A 135 -21.01 16.52 -28.15
CA VAL A 135 -21.86 17.47 -28.86
C VAL A 135 -21.23 17.85 -30.22
N ASP A 136 -22.05 18.01 -31.21
CA ASP A 136 -21.61 18.57 -32.49
C ASP A 136 -21.80 20.10 -32.43
N THR A 137 -20.70 20.82 -32.59
CA THR A 137 -20.68 22.28 -32.61
C THR A 137 -20.03 22.68 -33.94
N ASP A 138 -20.83 23.16 -34.88
CA ASP A 138 -20.39 23.59 -36.20
C ASP A 138 -19.62 22.52 -37.00
N GLY A 139 -20.10 21.25 -36.95
CA GLY A 139 -19.48 20.12 -37.62
C GLY A 139 -18.23 19.56 -36.89
N LYS A 140 -17.89 20.07 -35.68
CA LYS A 140 -16.84 19.54 -34.84
C LYS A 140 -17.44 18.79 -33.64
N LYS A 141 -17.01 17.53 -33.47
CA LYS A 141 -17.36 16.76 -32.28
C LYS A 141 -16.54 17.23 -31.08
N VAL A 142 -17.22 17.77 -30.09
CA VAL A 142 -16.60 18.21 -28.83
C VAL A 142 -17.07 17.30 -27.70
N THR A 143 -16.13 16.66 -27.01
CA THR A 143 -16.45 15.87 -25.83
C THR A 143 -16.62 16.82 -24.63
N LYS A 144 -17.74 16.66 -23.94
CA LYS A 144 -18.06 17.38 -22.69
C LYS A 144 -18.17 16.39 -21.55
N THR A 145 -17.91 16.88 -20.35
CA THR A 145 -18.01 16.13 -19.11
C THR A 145 -19.09 16.71 -18.22
N VAL A 146 -19.85 15.84 -17.57
CA VAL A 146 -20.79 16.21 -16.51
C VAL A 146 -20.49 15.34 -15.28
N GLU A 147 -20.37 16.01 -14.15
CA GLU A 147 -20.02 15.39 -12.87
C GLU A 147 -21.27 15.28 -11.99
N GLY A 148 -21.44 14.14 -11.33
CA GLY A 148 -22.43 13.93 -10.30
C GLY A 148 -22.07 14.65 -9.01
N ASP A 149 -22.99 14.62 -8.05
CA ASP A 149 -22.67 15.05 -6.68
C ASP A 149 -21.81 14.02 -5.99
N TRP A 150 -20.98 14.48 -5.05
CA TRP A 150 -20.26 13.58 -4.15
C TRP A 150 -21.26 12.79 -3.30
N SER A 151 -20.95 11.52 -3.07
CA SER A 151 -21.68 10.67 -2.13
C SER A 151 -21.61 11.25 -0.70
N ALA A 152 -22.43 10.71 0.20
CA ALA A 152 -22.10 10.78 1.63
C ALA A 152 -20.70 10.15 1.85
N PRO A 153 -19.94 10.64 2.85
CA PRO A 153 -18.66 10.03 3.20
C PRO A 153 -18.86 8.61 3.72
N SER A 154 -17.89 7.74 3.48
CA SER A 154 -17.82 6.42 4.12
C SER A 154 -17.67 6.54 5.64
N ALA A 155 -17.80 5.43 6.37
CA ALA A 155 -17.21 5.32 7.69
C ALA A 155 -15.69 5.57 7.60
N ALA A 156 -15.10 6.05 8.70
CA ALA A 156 -13.66 6.24 8.78
C ALA A 156 -12.95 4.88 8.71
N PHE A 157 -11.91 4.81 7.92
CA PHE A 157 -10.99 3.68 7.82
C PHE A 157 -9.62 4.14 8.32
N THR A 158 -9.02 3.37 9.23
CA THR A 158 -7.66 3.64 9.71
C THR A 158 -6.70 2.72 8.98
N VAL A 159 -5.68 3.32 8.36
CA VAL A 159 -4.60 2.55 7.71
C VAL A 159 -3.79 1.85 8.79
N ASP A 160 -3.55 0.56 8.61
CA ASP A 160 -2.77 -0.21 9.57
C ASP A 160 -1.38 0.41 9.73
N ALA A 161 -1.04 0.70 10.97
CA ALA A 161 0.28 1.21 11.32
C ALA A 161 1.29 0.07 11.31
N LEU A 162 2.47 0.36 10.76
CA LEU A 162 3.63 -0.49 10.92
C LEU A 162 3.92 -0.70 12.41
N GLN A 163 4.01 -1.95 12.87
CA GLN A 163 4.26 -2.28 14.27
C GLN A 163 5.61 -2.99 14.43
N PRO A 164 6.50 -2.51 15.32
CA PRO A 164 7.74 -3.21 15.59
C PRO A 164 7.47 -4.49 16.38
N ILE A 165 8.16 -5.56 16.05
CA ILE A 165 8.22 -6.77 16.86
C ILE A 165 9.41 -6.63 17.81
N THR A 166 9.13 -6.23 19.05
CA THR A 166 10.15 -5.81 20.02
C THR A 166 10.72 -6.94 20.85
N ASP A 167 10.03 -8.06 20.94
CA ASP A 167 10.37 -9.22 21.76
C ASP A 167 10.78 -10.44 20.93
N LEU A 168 11.29 -10.20 19.73
CA LEU A 168 11.83 -11.24 18.87
C LEU A 168 12.99 -11.96 19.56
N GLN A 169 12.95 -13.30 19.57
CA GLN A 169 13.98 -14.14 20.18
C GLN A 169 14.33 -15.31 19.28
N TYR A 170 15.63 -15.58 19.15
CA TYR A 170 16.10 -16.82 18.54
C TYR A 170 15.87 -17.98 19.51
N VAL A 171 15.29 -19.08 19.02
CA VAL A 171 14.91 -20.23 19.86
C VAL A 171 15.83 -21.41 19.62
N LYS A 172 15.96 -21.84 18.37
CA LYS A 172 16.70 -23.04 17.96
C LYS A 172 16.94 -23.08 16.47
N ALA A 173 17.73 -24.05 16.04
CA ALA A 173 17.83 -24.48 14.66
C ALA A 173 17.51 -25.98 14.53
N ASP A 174 17.05 -26.41 13.35
CA ASP A 174 17.03 -27.80 12.93
C ASP A 174 17.88 -27.96 11.65
N ASP A 175 17.68 -29.05 10.90
CA ASP A 175 18.47 -29.29 9.67
C ASP A 175 18.19 -28.26 8.56
N ASN A 176 17.02 -27.63 8.55
CA ASN A 176 16.55 -26.79 7.46
C ASN A 176 16.38 -25.33 7.80
N TYR A 177 16.10 -24.99 9.08
CA TYR A 177 15.67 -23.66 9.47
C TYR A 177 16.30 -23.18 10.78
N TYR A 178 16.42 -21.84 10.91
CA TYR A 178 16.58 -21.08 12.14
C TYR A 178 15.22 -20.59 12.59
N TYR A 179 14.86 -20.83 13.86
CA TYR A 179 13.53 -20.52 14.40
C TYR A 179 13.57 -19.38 15.40
N PHE A 180 12.59 -18.50 15.29
CA PHE A 180 12.42 -17.36 16.18
C PHE A 180 10.99 -17.35 16.74
N THR A 181 10.84 -16.74 17.92
CA THR A 181 9.54 -16.50 18.56
C THR A 181 9.38 -15.05 18.96
N TYR A 182 8.15 -14.62 19.13
CA TYR A 182 7.74 -13.32 19.62
C TYR A 182 6.35 -13.42 20.25
N SER A 183 5.98 -12.49 21.17
CA SER A 183 4.69 -12.52 21.87
C SER A 183 3.64 -11.61 21.24
N ALA A 184 4.04 -10.68 20.39
CA ALA A 184 3.10 -9.78 19.73
C ALA A 184 1.97 -10.53 19.05
N LYS A 185 0.73 -10.07 19.27
CA LYS A 185 -0.45 -10.57 18.59
C LYS A 185 -0.63 -9.81 17.27
N VAL A 186 0.10 -10.25 16.26
CA VAL A 186 0.03 -9.70 14.90
C VAL A 186 -0.47 -10.79 13.96
N ASP A 187 -1.06 -10.39 12.86
CA ASP A 187 -1.38 -11.32 11.80
C ASP A 187 -0.07 -11.88 11.24
N LEU A 188 0.03 -13.21 11.22
CA LEU A 188 1.25 -13.89 10.77
C LEU A 188 1.56 -13.61 9.29
N ASP A 189 0.54 -13.37 8.48
CA ASP A 189 0.69 -13.04 7.07
C ASP A 189 1.25 -11.62 6.85
N SER A 190 1.28 -10.80 7.89
CA SER A 190 1.79 -9.44 7.86
C SER A 190 3.20 -9.27 8.43
N VAL A 191 3.91 -10.34 8.78
CA VAL A 191 5.25 -10.24 9.37
C VAL A 191 6.32 -10.18 8.28
N TRP A 192 7.13 -9.13 8.35
CA TRP A 192 8.29 -8.91 7.50
C TRP A 192 9.55 -8.90 8.34
N TYR A 193 10.65 -9.41 7.78
CA TYR A 193 11.95 -9.43 8.45
C TYR A 193 13.09 -9.05 7.51
N GLN A 194 14.15 -8.54 8.10
CA GLN A 194 15.44 -8.30 7.44
C GLN A 194 16.56 -8.99 8.19
N ILE A 195 17.65 -9.29 7.49
CA ILE A 195 18.84 -9.90 8.03
C ILE A 195 20.04 -9.02 7.70
N ALA A 196 20.88 -8.75 8.69
CA ALA A 196 22.11 -7.97 8.54
C ALA A 196 23.31 -8.64 9.23
N THR A 197 24.52 -8.26 8.86
CA THR A 197 25.77 -8.71 9.47
C THR A 197 26.14 -7.90 10.73
N GLY A 198 25.37 -6.86 11.06
CA GLY A 198 25.55 -5.99 12.22
C GLY A 198 24.23 -5.49 12.77
N THR A 199 24.26 -4.78 13.89
CA THR A 199 23.07 -4.19 14.52
C THR A 199 22.49 -3.02 13.74
N GLU A 200 23.28 -2.42 12.87
CA GLU A 200 22.85 -1.36 11.96
C GLU A 200 22.42 -1.97 10.63
N PHE A 201 21.16 -1.76 10.26
CA PHE A 201 20.59 -2.29 9.02
C PHE A 201 20.77 -1.26 7.89
N THR A 202 21.96 -1.20 7.35
CA THR A 202 22.34 -0.32 6.25
C THR A 202 22.56 -1.13 4.97
N THR A 203 22.60 -0.48 3.83
CA THR A 203 22.92 -1.15 2.56
C THR A 203 24.23 -1.94 2.62
N ALA A 204 25.23 -1.47 3.39
CA ALA A 204 26.53 -2.12 3.54
C ALA A 204 26.49 -3.38 4.43
N THR A 205 25.58 -3.45 5.38
CA THR A 205 25.46 -4.56 6.36
C THR A 205 24.34 -5.54 6.00
N MET A 206 23.45 -5.18 5.08
CA MET A 206 22.30 -5.97 4.70
C MET A 206 22.73 -7.30 4.06
N ALA A 207 22.31 -8.40 4.67
CA ALA A 207 22.46 -9.74 4.10
C ALA A 207 21.19 -10.16 3.33
N SER A 208 20.01 -9.75 3.80
CA SER A 208 18.76 -10.00 3.11
C SER A 208 17.82 -8.81 3.34
N ASP A 209 17.31 -8.28 2.26
CA ASP A 209 16.29 -7.24 2.27
C ASP A 209 14.95 -7.76 2.80
N TRP A 210 13.94 -6.87 2.93
CA TRP A 210 12.64 -7.23 3.46
C TRP A 210 12.08 -8.49 2.80
N SER A 211 11.86 -9.51 3.62
CA SER A 211 11.26 -10.78 3.24
C SER A 211 10.01 -11.00 4.05
N ARG A 212 8.92 -11.31 3.36
CA ARG A 212 7.65 -11.65 4.02
C ARG A 212 7.75 -13.04 4.60
N PHE A 213 7.23 -13.20 5.81
CA PHE A 213 7.14 -14.51 6.43
C PHE A 213 5.82 -15.18 6.03
N TYR A 214 5.93 -16.40 5.53
CA TYR A 214 4.77 -17.26 5.24
C TYR A 214 4.72 -18.36 6.28
N TYR A 215 3.66 -18.38 7.08
CA TYR A 215 3.43 -19.40 8.08
C TYR A 215 2.73 -20.62 7.45
N ASP A 216 3.35 -21.80 7.57
CA ASP A 216 2.78 -23.06 7.06
C ASP A 216 2.19 -23.96 8.16
N GLY A 217 2.07 -23.45 9.39
CA GLY A 217 1.52 -24.18 10.53
C GLY A 217 2.45 -25.24 11.13
N SER A 218 3.62 -25.50 10.53
CA SER A 218 4.49 -26.62 10.91
C SER A 218 5.52 -26.31 12.01
N ALA A 219 5.66 -25.04 12.40
CA ALA A 219 6.77 -24.59 13.24
C ALA A 219 6.53 -24.72 14.76
N GLY A 220 5.45 -25.34 15.21
CA GLY A 220 5.12 -25.46 16.65
C GLY A 220 4.90 -24.09 17.29
N SER A 221 5.65 -23.76 18.36
CA SER A 221 5.59 -22.45 19.02
C SER A 221 6.43 -21.37 18.34
N ALA A 222 7.26 -21.70 17.35
CA ALA A 222 8.04 -20.74 16.58
C ALA A 222 7.14 -19.99 15.59
N LYS A 223 7.32 -18.68 15.49
CA LYS A 223 6.48 -17.80 14.69
C LYS A 223 7.19 -17.25 13.44
N LEU A 224 8.51 -17.30 13.40
CA LEU A 224 9.33 -16.91 12.26
C LEU A 224 10.37 -18.00 12.02
N LYS A 225 10.57 -18.41 10.77
CA LYS A 225 11.62 -19.33 10.36
C LYS A 225 12.40 -18.76 9.18
N ILE A 226 13.73 -18.91 9.24
CA ILE A 226 14.65 -18.49 8.17
C ILE A 226 15.32 -19.74 7.64
N SER A 227 15.24 -19.95 6.33
CA SER A 227 15.85 -21.12 5.67
C SER A 227 17.38 -21.10 5.78
N LYS A 228 17.98 -22.24 6.10
CA LYS A 228 19.44 -22.45 6.04
C LYS A 228 19.98 -22.45 4.62
N ASN A 229 19.11 -22.67 3.61
CA ASN A 229 19.46 -22.59 2.21
C ASN A 229 19.44 -21.16 1.66
N ASN A 230 19.27 -20.16 2.51
CA ASN A 230 19.38 -18.76 2.10
C ASN A 230 20.83 -18.50 1.65
N SER A 231 21.01 -18.26 0.36
CA SER A 231 22.33 -18.05 -0.28
C SER A 231 23.09 -16.83 0.24
N ASN A 232 22.41 -15.94 0.98
CA ASN A 232 23.01 -14.74 1.55
C ASN A 232 23.60 -14.99 2.95
N LEU A 233 23.45 -16.21 3.50
CA LEU A 233 23.98 -16.57 4.81
C LEU A 233 25.22 -17.45 4.66
N GLU A 234 26.36 -16.96 5.14
CA GLU A 234 27.60 -17.69 5.17
C GLU A 234 27.70 -18.56 6.44
N ALA A 235 28.32 -19.72 6.34
CA ALA A 235 28.49 -20.64 7.45
C ALA A 235 29.36 -20.06 8.59
N GLY A 236 28.99 -20.34 9.83
CA GLY A 236 29.73 -19.94 11.03
C GLY A 236 29.70 -18.43 11.34
N LYS A 237 28.88 -17.65 10.66
CA LYS A 237 28.77 -16.21 10.87
C LYS A 237 27.60 -15.84 11.76
N THR A 238 27.76 -14.75 12.51
CA THR A 238 26.68 -14.15 13.30
C THR A 238 25.95 -13.11 12.47
N TYR A 239 24.61 -13.20 12.48
CA TYR A 239 23.67 -12.28 11.84
C TYR A 239 22.71 -11.72 12.85
N TYR A 240 22.08 -10.62 12.46
CA TYR A 240 21.05 -9.93 13.23
C TYR A 240 19.76 -9.91 12.42
N VAL A 241 18.64 -10.17 13.08
CA VAL A 241 17.30 -10.16 12.51
C VAL A 241 16.47 -9.12 13.21
N ARG A 242 15.81 -8.27 12.46
CA ARG A 242 14.72 -7.43 12.94
C ARG A 242 13.44 -7.80 12.23
N ALA A 243 12.30 -7.58 12.89
CA ALA A 243 10.99 -7.89 12.31
C ALA A 243 9.98 -6.81 12.64
N VAL A 244 9.03 -6.63 11.73
CA VAL A 244 7.90 -5.71 11.86
C VAL A 244 6.64 -6.39 11.35
N SER A 245 5.48 -5.93 11.79
CA SER A 245 4.19 -6.29 11.22
C SER A 245 3.70 -5.14 10.35
N SER A 246 3.37 -5.46 9.10
CA SER A 246 2.82 -4.53 8.12
C SER A 246 2.01 -5.30 7.09
N ALA A 247 0.89 -4.74 6.65
CA ALA A 247 0.12 -5.31 5.54
C ALA A 247 0.94 -5.32 4.23
N ASP A 248 1.70 -4.25 4.01
CA ASP A 248 2.55 -4.06 2.84
C ASP A 248 4.03 -4.20 3.20
N ARG A 249 4.88 -4.30 2.16
CA ARG A 249 6.32 -4.27 2.35
C ARG A 249 6.72 -2.97 3.06
N PRO A 250 7.44 -3.07 4.20
CA PRO A 250 7.84 -1.89 4.96
C PRO A 250 8.81 -1.00 4.17
N GLU A 251 8.61 0.30 4.30
CA GLU A 251 9.56 1.29 3.83
C GLU A 251 10.63 1.53 4.90
N GLU A 252 11.89 1.60 4.48
CA GLU A 252 13.03 1.71 5.40
C GLU A 252 12.95 2.96 6.28
N GLU A 253 12.46 4.05 5.73
CA GLU A 253 12.28 5.32 6.45
C GLU A 253 11.26 5.20 7.59
N GLU A 254 10.17 4.48 7.40
CA GLU A 254 9.15 4.22 8.42
C GLU A 254 9.72 3.32 9.53
N VAL A 255 10.46 2.28 9.14
CA VAL A 255 11.09 1.36 10.09
C VAL A 255 12.16 2.05 10.93
N ALA A 256 12.92 2.97 10.34
CA ALA A 256 13.94 3.76 11.05
C ALA A 256 13.34 4.58 12.19
N LYS A 257 12.11 5.10 12.03
CA LYS A 257 11.38 5.82 13.08
C LYS A 257 10.99 4.91 14.25
N LEU A 258 10.63 3.66 13.97
CA LEU A 258 10.17 2.68 14.96
C LEU A 258 11.31 1.98 15.72
N LYS A 259 12.49 1.90 15.13
CA LYS A 259 13.69 1.27 15.71
C LYS A 259 13.41 -0.14 16.27
N PRO A 260 12.90 -1.10 15.48
CA PRO A 260 12.61 -2.43 15.98
C PRO A 260 13.86 -3.09 16.52
N ALA A 261 13.71 -3.80 17.64
CA ALA A 261 14.82 -4.52 18.25
C ALA A 261 15.35 -5.62 17.32
N ALA A 262 16.67 -5.78 17.29
CA ALA A 262 17.32 -6.85 16.56
C ALA A 262 17.78 -7.97 17.48
N VAL A 263 17.65 -9.21 17.03
CA VAL A 263 18.14 -10.40 17.70
C VAL A 263 19.23 -11.05 16.88
N SER A 264 20.30 -11.51 17.55
CA SER A 264 21.39 -12.23 16.87
C SER A 264 21.15 -13.73 16.83
N PHE A 265 21.64 -14.37 15.77
CA PHE A 265 21.81 -15.81 15.65
C PHE A 265 23.12 -16.12 14.91
N THR A 266 23.66 -17.31 15.14
CA THR A 266 24.87 -17.75 14.44
C THR A 266 24.50 -18.91 13.54
N THR A 267 24.93 -18.85 12.29
CA THR A 267 24.75 -19.93 11.33
C THR A 267 25.63 -21.12 11.70
N ASP A 268 25.21 -22.32 11.29
CA ASP A 268 26.00 -23.52 11.52
C ASP A 268 27.37 -23.39 10.84
N ALA A 269 28.38 -23.94 11.48
CA ALA A 269 29.68 -24.08 10.82
C ALA A 269 29.57 -25.02 9.62
N GLU A 270 30.37 -24.77 8.59
CA GLU A 270 30.48 -25.70 7.46
C GLU A 270 30.79 -27.11 7.98
N LYS A 271 29.96 -28.10 7.64
CA LYS A 271 30.28 -29.50 7.94
C LYS A 271 31.51 -29.84 7.14
N ALA A 272 32.58 -30.14 7.83
CA ALA A 272 33.79 -30.71 7.15
C ALA A 272 33.35 -31.83 6.22
N PRO A 273 33.83 -31.86 4.97
CA PRO A 273 33.50 -32.94 4.06
C PRO A 273 33.82 -34.26 4.74
N LYS A 274 32.87 -35.19 4.76
CA LYS A 274 33.13 -36.53 5.30
C LYS A 274 34.32 -37.14 4.53
N ASN A 275 35.36 -37.50 5.26
CA ASN A 275 36.45 -38.24 4.69
C ASN A 275 35.89 -39.49 3.97
N VAL A 276 36.08 -39.58 2.70
CA VAL A 276 35.74 -40.78 1.94
C VAL A 276 36.72 -41.84 2.37
N THR A 277 36.29 -42.74 3.26
CA THR A 277 37.05 -43.94 3.64
C THR A 277 36.61 -45.07 2.74
N GLY A 278 37.55 -45.80 2.13
CA GLY A 278 37.24 -46.97 1.32
C GLY A 278 37.32 -46.79 -0.20
N LEU A 279 38.11 -45.83 -0.69
CA LEU A 279 38.54 -45.84 -2.09
C LEU A 279 39.48 -47.03 -2.34
N GLU A 280 38.93 -48.12 -2.85
CA GLU A 280 39.73 -49.21 -3.46
C GLU A 280 39.90 -48.89 -4.93
N MET A 281 41.15 -48.80 -5.36
CA MET A 281 41.46 -48.72 -6.79
C MET A 281 41.40 -50.14 -7.36
N TYR A 282 40.47 -50.34 -8.30
CA TYR A 282 40.46 -51.56 -9.15
C TYR A 282 41.28 -51.36 -10.41
#